data_71f505911d1be79d9681d0e845049cc9
#
_entry.id   71f505911d1be79d9681d0e845049cc9
#
_cell.length_a   1.000
_cell.length_b   1.000
_cell.length_c   1.000
_cell.angle_alpha   90.00
_cell.angle_beta   90.00
_cell.angle_gamma   90.00
#
_symmetry.space_group_name_H-M   'P 1'
#
loop_
_entity.id
_entity.type
_entity.pdbx_description
1 polymer ?
#
loop_
_entity_poly.entity_id
_entity_poly.type
_entity_poly.pdbx_seq_one_letter_code
_entity_poly.pdbx_strand_id
1 'polypeptide(L)'
;MEANDYSHKQRSGFTRLCYIATFVCLVAQGVLILASWLWTAAMPESNVRSLLSSVGIRWFFGSFADNEASVLLVWLILLSITWGTILQSGVAEAIRQVLRGQSHQLGSQKILALEFGAGMLVIEVIVLLLLILMPHAVLLSVTGNLFPGPFSASIIPAVSFMLVSSSVFYGVMGDNLHSLTEICDCLCSCRKWIMPLLLLYVTARELWCSLCYVLP
;
A
#
# COMPACT_ATOMS: atom_id res chain seq x y z
N MET A 1 -7.88 29.38 4.69
CA MET A 1 -9.20 28.73 4.75
C MET A 1 -9.55 28.02 3.45
N GLU A 2 -9.29 28.60 2.30
CA GLU A 2 -9.53 28.00 0.97
C GLU A 2 -8.72 26.71 0.67
N ALA A 3 -7.43 26.66 1.01
CA ALA A 3 -6.59 25.47 0.75
C ALA A 3 -7.09 24.20 1.45
N ASN A 4 -7.73 24.34 2.60
CA ASN A 4 -8.30 23.22 3.37
C ASN A 4 -9.60 22.70 2.73
N ASP A 5 -10.38 23.59 2.13
CA ASP A 5 -11.64 23.25 1.46
C ASP A 5 -11.40 22.51 0.13
N TYR A 6 -10.38 22.94 -0.64
CA TYR A 6 -9.94 22.22 -1.86
C TYR A 6 -9.43 20.81 -1.53
N SER A 7 -8.67 20.64 -0.46
CA SER A 7 -8.17 19.32 -0.06
C SER A 7 -9.31 18.40 0.37
N HIS A 8 -10.32 18.91 1.06
CA HIS A 8 -11.50 18.14 1.48
C HIS A 8 -12.40 17.75 0.31
N LYS A 9 -12.55 18.63 -0.68
CA LYS A 9 -13.34 18.38 -1.90
C LYS A 9 -12.66 17.38 -2.84
N GLN A 10 -11.34 17.47 -2.98
CA GLN A 10 -10.54 16.53 -3.77
C GLN A 10 -10.50 15.14 -3.11
N ARG A 11 -10.45 15.10 -1.77
CA ARG A 11 -10.56 13.88 -0.95
C ARG A 11 -11.89 13.16 -1.15
N SER A 12 -13.00 13.91 -1.11
CA SER A 12 -14.34 13.40 -1.38
C SER A 12 -14.48 12.85 -2.81
N GLY A 13 -13.82 13.48 -3.80
CA GLY A 13 -13.83 13.04 -5.19
C GLY A 13 -13.14 11.70 -5.40
N PHE A 14 -11.94 11.50 -4.81
CA PHE A 14 -11.18 10.26 -4.92
C PHE A 14 -11.91 9.06 -4.30
N THR A 15 -12.40 9.18 -3.08
CA THR A 15 -13.14 8.10 -2.40
C THR A 15 -14.42 7.76 -3.16
N ARG A 16 -15.13 8.76 -3.70
CA ARG A 16 -16.30 8.56 -4.55
C ARG A 16 -15.95 7.80 -5.83
N LEU A 17 -14.82 8.14 -6.47
CA LEU A 17 -14.34 7.43 -7.65
C LEU A 17 -14.05 5.96 -7.33
N CYS A 18 -13.35 5.68 -6.21
CA CYS A 18 -13.08 4.32 -5.77
C CYS A 18 -14.36 3.52 -5.56
N TYR A 19 -15.38 4.10 -4.91
CA TYR A 19 -16.66 3.42 -4.70
C TYR A 19 -17.42 3.16 -5.99
N ILE A 20 -17.43 4.11 -6.94
CA ILE A 20 -18.04 3.91 -8.26
C ILE A 20 -17.32 2.80 -9.02
N ALA A 21 -15.96 2.83 -9.03
CA ALA A 21 -15.17 1.80 -9.68
C ALA A 21 -15.39 0.41 -9.05
N THR A 22 -15.46 0.33 -7.72
CA THR A 22 -15.80 -0.91 -7.00
C THR A 22 -17.17 -1.44 -7.42
N PHE A 23 -18.17 -0.55 -7.47
CA PHE A 23 -19.53 -0.95 -7.88
C PHE A 23 -19.55 -1.46 -9.33
N VAL A 24 -18.82 -0.79 -10.24
CA VAL A 24 -18.68 -1.25 -11.63
C VAL A 24 -18.01 -2.62 -11.69
N CYS A 25 -16.94 -2.86 -10.91
CA CYS A 25 -16.28 -4.17 -10.85
C CYS A 25 -17.23 -5.26 -10.33
N LEU A 26 -18.04 -4.98 -9.30
CA LEU A 26 -19.02 -5.93 -8.77
C LEU A 26 -20.12 -6.26 -9.80
N VAL A 27 -20.64 -5.25 -10.51
CA VAL A 27 -21.61 -5.47 -11.57
C VAL A 27 -20.98 -6.27 -12.72
N ALA A 28 -19.77 -5.94 -13.13
CA ALA A 28 -19.03 -6.66 -14.15
C ALA A 28 -18.79 -8.14 -13.75
N GLN A 29 -18.47 -8.39 -12.48
CA GLN A 29 -18.35 -9.75 -11.95
C GLN A 29 -19.66 -10.54 -12.07
N GLY A 30 -20.80 -9.91 -11.70
CA GLY A 30 -22.12 -10.54 -11.87
C GLY A 30 -22.45 -10.84 -13.33
N VAL A 31 -22.16 -9.90 -14.23
CA VAL A 31 -22.33 -10.09 -15.68
C VAL A 31 -21.44 -11.22 -16.20
N LEU A 32 -20.16 -11.27 -15.77
CA LEU A 32 -19.22 -12.31 -16.17
C LEU A 32 -19.70 -13.70 -15.74
N ILE A 33 -20.22 -13.83 -14.52
CA ILE A 33 -20.78 -15.09 -14.00
C ILE A 33 -21.94 -15.56 -14.86
N LEU A 34 -22.89 -14.70 -15.16
CA LEU A 34 -24.05 -15.02 -15.99
C LEU A 34 -23.66 -15.29 -17.45
N ALA A 35 -22.77 -14.48 -18.02
CA ALA A 35 -22.30 -14.64 -19.39
C ALA A 35 -21.53 -15.95 -19.58
N SER A 36 -20.65 -16.31 -18.62
CA SER A 36 -19.90 -17.58 -18.69
C SER A 36 -20.83 -18.79 -18.67
N TRP A 37 -21.89 -18.76 -17.87
CA TRP A 37 -22.88 -19.81 -17.80
C TRP A 37 -23.70 -19.90 -19.07
N LEU A 38 -24.19 -18.79 -19.60
CA LEU A 38 -24.98 -18.75 -20.84
C LEU A 38 -24.15 -19.23 -22.04
N TRP A 39 -22.88 -18.81 -22.12
CA TRP A 39 -22.00 -19.22 -23.20
C TRP A 39 -21.75 -20.73 -23.18
N THR A 40 -21.44 -21.29 -22.01
CA THR A 40 -21.24 -22.74 -21.86
C THR A 40 -22.50 -23.53 -22.17
N ALA A 41 -23.70 -22.98 -21.85
CA ALA A 41 -24.97 -23.59 -22.18
C ALA A 41 -25.29 -23.56 -23.69
N ALA A 42 -24.92 -22.46 -24.37
CA ALA A 42 -25.15 -22.27 -25.81
C ALA A 42 -24.13 -23.01 -26.69
N MET A 43 -22.88 -23.12 -26.26
CA MET A 43 -21.77 -23.71 -26.98
C MET A 43 -20.96 -24.67 -26.10
N PRO A 44 -21.43 -25.92 -25.87
CA PRO A 44 -20.75 -26.89 -24.99
C PRO A 44 -19.35 -27.27 -25.43
N GLU A 45 -19.00 -27.13 -26.71
CA GLU A 45 -17.70 -27.46 -27.29
C GLU A 45 -16.70 -26.30 -27.17
N SER A 46 -17.10 -25.16 -26.62
CA SER A 46 -16.21 -24.02 -26.42
C SER A 46 -15.27 -24.26 -25.23
N ASN A 47 -14.03 -23.73 -25.30
CA ASN A 47 -13.07 -23.81 -24.19
C ASN A 47 -13.44 -22.87 -23.00
N VAL A 48 -14.60 -22.22 -23.05
CA VAL A 48 -15.07 -21.30 -21.98
C VAL A 48 -15.53 -22.10 -20.77
N ARG A 49 -15.01 -21.74 -19.59
CA ARG A 49 -15.39 -22.39 -18.32
C ARG A 49 -16.48 -21.59 -17.61
N SER A 50 -17.56 -22.29 -17.23
CA SER A 50 -18.65 -21.64 -16.46
C SER A 50 -18.26 -21.49 -14.99
N LEU A 51 -18.38 -20.27 -14.45
CA LEU A 51 -18.24 -20.00 -13.01
C LEU A 51 -19.38 -20.60 -12.17
N LEU A 52 -20.56 -20.80 -12.76
CA LEU A 52 -21.71 -21.43 -12.09
C LEU A 52 -21.68 -22.96 -12.11
N SER A 53 -20.67 -23.58 -12.74
CA SER A 53 -20.47 -25.03 -12.65
C SER A 53 -19.98 -25.43 -11.25
N SER A 54 -20.15 -26.68 -10.86
CA SER A 54 -19.65 -27.20 -9.57
C SER A 54 -18.13 -27.00 -9.39
N VAL A 55 -17.37 -27.08 -10.48
CA VAL A 55 -15.93 -26.81 -10.52
C VAL A 55 -15.66 -25.31 -10.37
N GLY A 56 -16.42 -24.47 -11.09
CA GLY A 56 -16.29 -23.02 -11.03
C GLY A 56 -16.61 -22.44 -9.65
N ILE A 57 -17.68 -22.90 -9.02
CA ILE A 57 -18.04 -22.50 -7.65
C ILE A 57 -16.95 -22.91 -6.66
N ARG A 58 -16.43 -24.14 -6.76
CA ARG A 58 -15.34 -24.61 -5.91
C ARG A 58 -14.07 -23.79 -6.10
N TRP A 59 -13.74 -23.44 -7.34
CA TRP A 59 -12.59 -22.59 -7.64
C TRP A 59 -12.78 -21.18 -7.06
N PHE A 60 -13.93 -20.56 -7.31
CA PHE A 60 -14.21 -19.19 -6.86
C PHE A 60 -14.03 -19.02 -5.35
N PHE A 61 -14.60 -19.93 -4.55
CA PHE A 61 -14.48 -19.85 -3.08
C PHE A 61 -13.16 -20.45 -2.57
N GLY A 62 -12.66 -21.51 -3.19
CA GLY A 62 -11.45 -22.21 -2.73
C GLY A 62 -10.16 -21.47 -3.04
N SER A 63 -10.09 -20.77 -4.17
CA SER A 63 -8.91 -20.03 -4.59
C SER A 63 -8.98 -18.53 -4.27
N PHE A 64 -10.02 -18.06 -3.59
CA PHE A 64 -10.22 -16.63 -3.29
C PHE A 64 -9.00 -16.01 -2.59
N ALA A 65 -8.50 -16.65 -1.53
CA ALA A 65 -7.35 -16.15 -0.79
C ALA A 65 -6.07 -16.13 -1.65
N ASP A 66 -5.86 -17.16 -2.47
CA ASP A 66 -4.71 -17.25 -3.37
C ASP A 66 -4.80 -16.22 -4.50
N ASN A 67 -5.99 -15.97 -5.01
CA ASN A 67 -6.24 -14.94 -6.02
C ASN A 67 -5.90 -13.53 -5.49
N GLU A 68 -6.20 -13.26 -4.22
CA GLU A 68 -5.92 -11.96 -3.57
C GLU A 68 -4.47 -11.83 -3.09
N ALA A 69 -3.78 -12.94 -2.81
CA ALA A 69 -2.40 -12.95 -2.33
C ALA A 69 -1.44 -12.43 -3.41
N SER A 70 -1.19 -11.12 -3.40
CA SER A 70 -0.25 -10.49 -4.31
C SER A 70 0.69 -9.54 -3.61
N VAL A 71 1.86 -9.36 -4.20
CA VAL A 71 2.87 -8.40 -3.72
C VAL A 71 2.30 -6.98 -3.72
N LEU A 72 1.40 -6.66 -4.67
CA LEU A 72 0.76 -5.35 -4.77
C LEU A 72 -0.10 -5.02 -3.53
N LEU A 73 -0.81 -5.99 -2.96
CA LEU A 73 -1.60 -5.80 -1.74
C LEU A 73 -0.71 -5.39 -0.57
N VAL A 74 0.41 -6.10 -0.40
CA VAL A 74 1.38 -5.79 0.67
C VAL A 74 1.97 -4.39 0.47
N TRP A 75 2.36 -4.04 -0.75
CA TRP A 75 2.88 -2.71 -1.06
C TRP A 75 1.86 -1.61 -0.80
N LEU A 76 0.61 -1.81 -1.19
CA LEU A 76 -0.46 -0.85 -0.96
C LEU A 76 -0.68 -0.59 0.53
N ILE A 77 -0.67 -1.62 1.37
CA ILE A 77 -0.79 -1.50 2.81
C ILE A 77 0.41 -0.75 3.39
N LEU A 78 1.64 -1.18 3.07
CA LEU A 78 2.87 -0.59 3.60
C LEU A 78 3.02 0.87 3.19
N LEU A 79 2.81 1.20 1.91
CA LEU A 79 2.91 2.58 1.43
C LEU A 79 1.84 3.49 2.05
N SER A 80 0.64 2.97 2.30
CA SER A 80 -0.40 3.76 2.95
C SER A 80 -0.09 4.04 4.43
N ILE A 81 0.46 3.06 5.16
CA ILE A 81 0.93 3.24 6.53
C ILE A 81 2.04 4.30 6.54
N THR A 82 3.04 4.15 5.65
CA THR A 82 4.16 5.08 5.53
C THR A 82 3.68 6.50 5.25
N TRP A 83 2.81 6.67 4.26
CA TRP A 83 2.26 7.96 3.90
C TRP A 83 1.48 8.62 5.05
N GLY A 84 0.63 7.83 5.71
CA GLY A 84 -0.13 8.27 6.87
C GLY A 84 0.77 8.74 8.01
N THR A 85 1.79 7.96 8.32
CA THR A 85 2.74 8.27 9.38
C THR A 85 3.51 9.56 9.09
N ILE A 86 4.02 9.75 7.87
CA ILE A 86 4.73 10.96 7.45
C ILE A 86 3.86 12.20 7.60
N LEU A 87 2.58 12.12 7.24
CA LEU A 87 1.66 13.25 7.34
C LEU A 87 1.28 13.56 8.80
N GLN A 88 0.99 12.53 9.58
CA GLN A 88 0.46 12.69 10.94
C GLN A 88 1.55 13.00 11.96
N SER A 89 2.78 12.49 11.78
CA SER A 89 3.92 12.79 12.66
C SER A 89 4.37 14.27 12.58
N GLY A 90 4.00 14.97 11.50
CA GLY A 90 4.42 16.34 11.25
C GLY A 90 5.77 16.49 10.54
N VAL A 91 6.44 15.36 10.19
CA VAL A 91 7.72 15.38 9.45
C VAL A 91 7.59 16.08 8.11
N ALA A 92 6.49 15.82 7.36
CA ALA A 92 6.26 16.44 6.06
C ALA A 92 6.24 17.97 6.13
N GLU A 93 5.60 18.51 7.17
CA GLU A 93 5.53 19.96 7.38
C GLU A 93 6.87 20.54 7.81
N ALA A 94 7.60 19.86 8.69
CA ALA A 94 8.94 20.25 9.12
C ALA A 94 9.92 20.31 7.94
N ILE A 95 9.94 19.26 7.11
CA ILE A 95 10.78 19.22 5.90
C ILE A 95 10.41 20.37 4.95
N ARG A 96 9.12 20.62 4.74
CA ARG A 96 8.64 21.71 3.87
C ARG A 96 9.10 23.08 4.38
N GLN A 97 9.06 23.32 5.70
CA GLN A 97 9.48 24.59 6.32
C GLN A 97 10.99 24.77 6.18
N VAL A 98 11.79 23.72 6.39
CA VAL A 98 13.24 23.76 6.19
C VAL A 98 13.60 24.06 4.74
N LEU A 99 12.95 23.37 3.77
CA LEU A 99 13.18 23.59 2.33
C LEU A 99 12.80 25.01 1.86
N ARG A 100 11.85 25.66 2.55
CA ARG A 100 11.46 27.06 2.29
C ARG A 100 12.36 28.08 2.97
N GLY A 101 13.40 27.65 3.69
CA GLY A 101 14.30 28.54 4.43
C GLY A 101 13.67 29.17 5.67
N GLN A 102 12.54 28.65 6.14
CA GLN A 102 11.79 29.14 7.29
C GLN A 102 12.12 28.37 8.58
N SER A 103 13.34 27.83 8.68
CA SER A 103 13.80 27.06 9.84
C SER A 103 13.66 27.82 11.17
N HIS A 104 13.72 29.16 11.14
CA HIS A 104 13.51 30.01 12.33
C HIS A 104 12.09 29.93 12.92
N GLN A 105 11.11 29.46 12.17
CA GLN A 105 9.73 29.27 12.65
C GLN A 105 9.54 27.92 13.36
N LEU A 106 10.43 26.97 13.10
CA LEU A 106 10.51 25.72 13.84
C LEU A 106 11.22 25.99 15.17
N GLY A 107 10.56 25.69 16.28
CA GLY A 107 11.23 25.74 17.60
C GLY A 107 12.48 24.84 17.60
N SER A 108 13.49 25.20 18.39
CA SER A 108 14.76 24.48 18.49
C SER A 108 14.58 22.97 18.75
N GLN A 109 13.58 22.58 19.51
CA GLN A 109 13.25 21.19 19.80
C GLN A 109 12.84 20.41 18.54
N LYS A 110 12.05 21.00 17.64
CA LYS A 110 11.63 20.34 16.38
C LYS A 110 12.78 20.23 15.37
N ILE A 111 13.72 21.16 15.39
CA ILE A 111 14.93 21.09 14.56
C ILE A 111 15.81 19.93 15.04
N LEU A 112 16.05 19.83 16.35
CA LEU A 112 16.79 18.71 16.94
C LEU A 112 16.10 17.38 16.66
N ALA A 113 14.78 17.29 16.80
CA ALA A 113 14.02 16.10 16.47
C ALA A 113 14.18 15.69 15.00
N LEU A 114 14.23 16.67 14.08
CA LEU A 114 14.46 16.42 12.66
C LEU A 114 15.88 15.89 12.37
N GLU A 115 16.89 16.46 13.03
CA GLU A 115 18.28 16.01 12.93
C GLU A 115 18.44 14.58 13.44
N PHE A 116 17.87 14.25 14.60
CA PHE A 116 17.86 12.90 15.14
C PHE A 116 17.07 11.90 14.27
N GLY A 117 15.91 12.30 13.75
CA GLY A 117 15.13 11.48 12.82
C GLY A 117 15.90 11.20 11.53
N ALA A 118 16.58 12.21 10.98
CA ALA A 118 17.45 12.05 9.83
C ALA A 118 18.67 11.15 10.15
N GLY A 119 19.28 11.32 11.34
CA GLY A 119 20.36 10.48 11.81
C GLY A 119 19.94 9.00 11.91
N MET A 120 18.76 8.73 12.45
CA MET A 120 18.22 7.36 12.50
C MET A 120 18.03 6.76 11.11
N LEU A 121 17.48 7.53 10.18
CA LEU A 121 17.32 7.09 8.78
C LEU A 121 18.68 6.78 8.13
N VAL A 122 19.71 7.60 8.37
CA VAL A 122 21.07 7.32 7.88
C VAL A 122 21.62 6.01 8.46
N ILE A 123 21.43 5.75 9.75
CA ILE A 123 21.87 4.50 10.38
C ILE A 123 21.15 3.30 9.73
N GLU A 124 19.83 3.38 9.51
CA GLU A 124 19.06 2.33 8.86
C GLU A 124 19.52 2.08 7.41
N VAL A 125 19.83 3.15 6.65
CA VAL A 125 20.42 3.03 5.30
C VAL A 125 21.78 2.34 5.36
N ILE A 126 22.64 2.68 6.32
CA ILE A 126 23.95 2.02 6.51
C ILE A 126 23.74 0.53 6.82
N VAL A 127 22.83 0.19 7.71
CA VAL A 127 22.51 -1.21 8.03
C VAL A 127 22.02 -1.95 6.77
N LEU A 128 21.13 -1.36 5.98
CA LEU A 128 20.65 -1.94 4.73
C LEU A 128 21.81 -2.17 3.75
N LEU A 129 22.69 -1.18 3.59
CA LEU A 129 23.88 -1.30 2.73
C LEU A 129 24.83 -2.40 3.20
N LEU A 130 25.04 -2.54 4.51
CA LEU A 130 25.85 -3.62 5.06
C LEU A 130 25.25 -4.99 4.75
N LEU A 131 23.91 -5.15 4.84
CA LEU A 131 23.21 -6.39 4.50
C LEU A 131 23.32 -6.76 3.01
N ILE A 132 23.61 -5.77 2.14
CA ILE A 132 23.78 -5.99 0.69
C ILE A 132 25.26 -6.22 0.32
N LEU A 133 26.18 -5.50 0.97
CA LEU A 133 27.60 -5.44 0.57
C LEU A 133 28.49 -6.47 1.28
N MET A 134 28.04 -7.04 2.43
CA MET A 134 28.86 -8.02 3.15
C MET A 134 29.09 -9.28 2.30
N PRO A 135 30.29 -9.86 2.34
CA PRO A 135 30.55 -11.18 1.76
C PRO A 135 29.59 -12.20 2.42
N HIS A 136 28.80 -12.91 1.65
CA HIS A 136 27.65 -13.74 2.01
C HIS A 136 26.39 -12.90 2.32
N ALA A 137 26.18 -11.84 1.55
CA ALA A 137 25.05 -10.92 1.70
C ALA A 137 23.70 -11.68 1.74
N VAL A 138 22.98 -11.49 2.84
CA VAL A 138 21.71 -12.17 3.12
C VAL A 138 20.64 -11.80 2.08
N LEU A 139 20.73 -10.61 1.49
CA LEU A 139 19.76 -10.07 0.52
C LEU A 139 20.16 -10.31 -0.94
N LEU A 140 21.36 -10.81 -1.23
CA LEU A 140 21.76 -11.18 -2.58
C LEU A 140 21.16 -12.55 -2.98
N SER A 141 20.82 -12.66 -4.27
CA SER A 141 20.48 -13.96 -4.85
C SER A 141 21.69 -14.91 -4.83
N VAL A 142 21.41 -16.23 -4.81
CA VAL A 142 22.45 -17.26 -4.91
C VAL A 142 23.33 -17.08 -6.16
N THR A 143 22.82 -16.42 -7.19
CA THR A 143 23.54 -16.09 -8.44
C THR A 143 24.32 -14.77 -8.36
N GLY A 144 24.31 -14.08 -7.23
CA GLY A 144 24.96 -12.77 -7.07
C GLY A 144 24.27 -11.59 -7.76
N ASN A 145 23.10 -11.79 -8.34
CA ASN A 145 22.33 -10.74 -9.01
C ASN A 145 21.39 -10.01 -8.03
N LEU A 146 21.31 -8.68 -8.16
CA LEU A 146 20.38 -7.84 -7.40
C LEU A 146 18.92 -7.99 -7.89
N PHE A 147 18.74 -8.27 -9.20
CA PHE A 147 17.44 -8.40 -9.87
C PHE A 147 17.43 -9.60 -10.83
N PRO A 148 16.38 -10.42 -10.85
CA PRO A 148 15.34 -10.59 -9.85
C PRO A 148 15.88 -11.35 -8.63
N GLY A 149 15.57 -10.91 -7.41
CA GLY A 149 16.08 -11.54 -6.19
C GLY A 149 15.35 -11.11 -4.91
N PRO A 150 15.73 -11.68 -3.77
CA PRO A 150 15.16 -11.32 -2.46
C PRO A 150 15.23 -9.82 -2.17
N PHE A 151 16.29 -9.14 -2.63
CA PHE A 151 16.46 -7.69 -2.51
C PHE A 151 15.33 -6.92 -3.21
N SER A 152 14.99 -7.28 -4.45
CA SER A 152 13.94 -6.59 -5.21
C SER A 152 12.56 -6.72 -4.55
N ALA A 153 12.29 -7.83 -3.89
CA ALA A 153 11.04 -8.05 -3.16
C ALA A 153 11.01 -7.29 -1.82
N SER A 154 12.17 -7.12 -1.17
CA SER A 154 12.29 -6.50 0.16
C SER A 154 12.48 -4.98 0.14
N ILE A 155 12.78 -4.37 -1.02
CA ILE A 155 13.11 -2.94 -1.10
C ILE A 155 11.96 -2.04 -0.62
N ILE A 156 10.72 -2.32 -1.03
CA ILE A 156 9.55 -1.53 -0.62
C ILE A 156 9.24 -1.72 0.86
N PRO A 157 9.17 -2.94 1.42
CA PRO A 157 9.06 -3.15 2.86
C PRO A 157 10.17 -2.46 3.66
N ALA A 158 11.43 -2.57 3.23
CA ALA A 158 12.57 -1.97 3.93
C ALA A 158 12.47 -0.44 3.94
N VAL A 159 12.25 0.19 2.79
CA VAL A 159 12.10 1.65 2.68
C VAL A 159 10.88 2.13 3.47
N SER A 160 9.76 1.41 3.42
CA SER A 160 8.57 1.74 4.21
C SER A 160 8.86 1.70 5.70
N PHE A 161 9.56 0.66 6.18
CA PHE A 161 9.94 0.54 7.59
C PHE A 161 10.86 1.70 8.01
N MET A 162 11.89 2.04 7.23
CA MET A 162 12.83 3.13 7.52
C MET A 162 12.13 4.49 7.59
N LEU A 163 11.19 4.75 6.69
CA LEU A 163 10.42 6.00 6.70
C LEU A 163 9.43 6.06 7.87
N VAL A 164 8.81 4.94 8.23
CA VAL A 164 7.88 4.88 9.36
C VAL A 164 8.63 5.07 10.67
N SER A 165 9.73 4.32 10.90
CA SER A 165 10.52 4.40 12.13
C SER A 165 11.09 5.80 12.35
N SER A 166 11.72 6.40 11.33
CA SER A 166 12.23 7.76 11.35
C SER A 166 11.13 8.80 11.62
N SER A 167 9.95 8.64 10.99
CA SER A 167 8.82 9.56 11.18
C SER A 167 8.20 9.46 12.57
N VAL A 168 8.08 8.26 13.13
CA VAL A 168 7.60 8.05 14.49
C VAL A 168 8.61 8.62 15.50
N PHE A 169 9.91 8.38 15.27
CA PHE A 169 10.97 8.90 16.12
C PHE A 169 10.95 10.43 16.17
N TYR A 170 10.82 11.08 15.00
CA TYR A 170 10.62 12.52 14.91
C TYR A 170 9.37 12.96 15.67
N GLY A 171 8.25 12.27 15.53
CA GLY A 171 6.99 12.62 16.19
C GLY A 171 7.09 12.57 17.70
N VAL A 172 7.80 11.59 18.25
CA VAL A 172 8.03 11.45 19.70
C VAL A 172 9.01 12.51 20.21
N MET A 173 10.14 12.71 19.54
CA MET A 173 11.15 13.70 19.95
C MET A 173 10.69 15.15 19.75
N GLY A 174 9.86 15.39 18.73
CA GLY A 174 9.29 16.69 18.41
C GLY A 174 8.06 17.07 19.24
N ASP A 175 7.73 16.27 20.25
CA ASP A 175 6.60 16.49 21.17
C ASP A 175 5.23 16.54 20.44
N ASN A 176 5.14 15.78 19.34
CA ASN A 176 3.90 15.62 18.58
C ASN A 176 3.14 14.33 18.93
N LEU A 177 3.84 13.33 19.52
CA LEU A 177 3.30 12.03 19.90
C LEU A 177 3.72 11.71 21.33
N HIS A 178 2.75 11.65 22.26
CA HIS A 178 3.02 11.49 23.69
C HIS A 178 2.69 10.10 24.24
N SER A 179 1.89 9.31 23.50
CA SER A 179 1.41 8.03 23.98
C SER A 179 1.48 6.94 22.89
N LEU A 180 1.51 5.67 23.32
CA LEU A 180 1.44 4.53 22.41
C LEU A 180 0.16 4.54 21.57
N THR A 181 -0.95 5.01 22.15
CA THR A 181 -2.22 5.15 21.41
C THR A 181 -2.12 6.16 20.29
N GLU A 182 -1.45 7.29 20.52
CA GLU A 182 -1.22 8.31 19.48
C GLU A 182 -0.29 7.79 18.37
N ILE A 183 0.72 6.99 18.73
CA ILE A 183 1.58 6.33 17.74
C ILE A 183 0.76 5.36 16.88
N CYS A 184 -0.08 4.52 17.49
CA CYS A 184 -0.96 3.62 16.76
C CYS A 184 -1.96 4.36 15.87
N ASP A 185 -2.55 5.45 16.36
CA ASP A 185 -3.44 6.29 15.56
C ASP A 185 -2.72 6.98 14.41
N CYS A 186 -1.45 7.35 14.62
CA CYS A 186 -0.58 7.88 13.58
C CYS A 186 -0.36 6.85 12.45
N LEU A 187 -0.03 5.61 12.79
CA LEU A 187 0.13 4.50 11.84
C LEU A 187 -1.17 4.20 11.09
N CYS A 188 -2.32 4.32 11.77
CA CYS A 188 -3.65 4.08 11.20
C CYS A 188 -4.29 5.33 10.56
N SER A 189 -3.59 6.44 10.46
CA SER A 189 -4.15 7.73 10.01
C SER A 189 -4.73 7.69 8.60
N CYS A 190 -4.20 6.84 7.72
CA CYS A 190 -4.68 6.65 6.36
C CYS A 190 -5.93 5.76 6.24
N ARG A 191 -6.51 5.26 7.34
CA ARG A 191 -7.65 4.34 7.32
C ARG A 191 -8.80 4.78 6.41
N LYS A 192 -9.12 6.09 6.38
CA LYS A 192 -10.21 6.64 5.55
C LYS A 192 -9.94 6.55 4.04
N TRP A 193 -8.68 6.41 3.64
CA TRP A 193 -8.26 6.38 2.24
C TRP A 193 -7.96 4.97 1.77
N ILE A 194 -7.33 4.20 2.64
CA ILE A 194 -6.94 2.85 2.28
C ILE A 194 -8.14 1.92 2.18
N MET A 195 -9.18 2.10 3.01
CA MET A 195 -10.36 1.22 2.99
C MET A 195 -11.07 1.20 1.63
N PRO A 196 -11.44 2.34 1.00
CA PRO A 196 -12.03 2.29 -0.34
C PRO A 196 -11.07 1.78 -1.40
N LEU A 197 -9.76 1.99 -1.24
CA LEU A 197 -8.75 1.49 -2.16
C LEU A 197 -8.56 -0.03 -2.03
N LEU A 198 -8.55 -0.58 -0.81
CA LEU A 198 -8.51 -2.02 -0.56
C LEU A 198 -9.75 -2.72 -1.13
N LEU A 199 -10.93 -2.12 -0.92
CA LEU A 199 -12.17 -2.65 -1.46
C LEU A 199 -12.14 -2.70 -3.00
N LEU A 200 -11.64 -1.63 -3.63
CA LEU A 200 -11.45 -1.59 -5.07
C LEU A 200 -10.44 -2.63 -5.54
N TYR A 201 -9.32 -2.79 -4.81
CA TYR A 201 -8.30 -3.77 -5.13
C TYR A 201 -8.88 -5.20 -5.13
N VAL A 202 -9.56 -5.59 -4.05
CA VAL A 202 -10.16 -6.93 -3.91
C VAL A 202 -11.14 -7.20 -5.05
N THR A 203 -12.07 -6.28 -5.32
CA THR A 203 -13.08 -6.48 -6.37
C THR A 203 -12.48 -6.51 -7.79
N ALA A 204 -11.49 -5.68 -8.06
CA ALA A 204 -10.81 -5.65 -9.36
C ALA A 204 -9.94 -6.89 -9.58
N ARG A 205 -9.26 -7.35 -8.53
CA ARG A 205 -8.40 -8.53 -8.57
C ARG A 205 -9.21 -9.80 -8.78
N GLU A 206 -10.33 -9.95 -8.06
CA GLU A 206 -11.22 -11.09 -8.20
C GLU A 206 -11.88 -11.10 -9.60
N LEU A 207 -12.27 -9.95 -10.12
CA LEU A 207 -12.77 -9.83 -11.49
C LEU A 207 -11.72 -10.29 -12.52
N TRP A 208 -10.47 -9.86 -12.35
CA TRP A 208 -9.38 -10.25 -13.24
C TRP A 208 -9.11 -11.76 -13.20
N CYS A 209 -9.02 -12.33 -12.01
CA CYS A 209 -8.81 -13.78 -11.85
C CYS A 209 -9.98 -14.59 -12.41
N SER A 210 -11.21 -14.14 -12.18
CA SER A 210 -12.41 -14.75 -12.75
C SER A 210 -12.42 -14.69 -14.28
N LEU A 211 -11.98 -13.59 -14.87
CA LEU A 211 -11.86 -13.45 -16.32
C LEU A 211 -10.83 -14.43 -16.89
N CYS A 212 -9.66 -14.56 -16.24
CA CYS A 212 -8.62 -15.51 -16.63
C CYS A 212 -9.07 -16.98 -16.45
N TYR A 213 -9.95 -17.25 -15.49
CA TYR A 213 -10.52 -18.58 -15.28
C TYR A 213 -11.53 -18.95 -16.38
N VAL A 214 -12.37 -18.00 -16.79
CA VAL A 214 -13.43 -18.20 -17.80
C VAL A 214 -12.82 -18.32 -19.20
N LEU A 215 -11.77 -17.55 -19.49
CA LEU A 215 -11.08 -17.50 -20.79
C LEU A 215 -9.65 -18.04 -20.61
N PRO A 216 -9.45 -19.37 -20.59
CA PRO A 216 -8.15 -19.97 -20.39
C PRO A 216 -7.23 -19.87 -21.61
#